data_52b458230a57f62160dabb868f14a918
#
_entry.id   52b458230a57f62160dabb868f14a918
#
_cell.length_a   1.000
_cell.length_b   1.000
_cell.length_c   1.000
_cell.angle_alpha   90.00
_cell.angle_beta   90.00
_cell.angle_gamma   90.00
#
_symmetry.space_group_name_H-M   'P 1'
#
loop_
_entity.id
_entity.type
_entity.pdbx_description
1 polymer ?
#
loop_
_entity_poly.entity_id
_entity_poly.type
_entity_poly.pdbx_seq_one_letter_code
_entity_poly.pdbx_strand_id
1 'polypeptide(L)'
;MENKKRILQKMPPLKIGNVEMPNPLVLAPMAGVTDLPFRVLCKEQGAGLICMEMVSAKAILYKNKNTEDLMTIDPGEHPVSLQLFGSDPEILGQIAAQIEERPFDILDFNMGCPVPKVVNNGEGSALMKDPHLVRKIVTSMVKAVKKPVTVKIRKGFNEESANAVEIAKILEDCGVAAIAVHGRTRAQFYSGKADWDIIRRVKEAVSIPVIGNGDVTDAASAEALVEQTGCDGIMIGRGAEGNPWIFKQILHYMETGETLARPTQHEVKEMMLRHARMQVEYKGGAIGIREMRKHVAWYTAGFPHSAKLRAAINQVESLQALEQMLNEWERG
;
A
#
# COMPACT_ATOMS: atom_id res chain seq x y z
N MET A 1 -13.30 -0.98 -37.82
CA MET A 1 -12.09 -0.47 -37.15
C MET A 1 -11.81 -1.40 -35.98
N GLU A 2 -10.74 -2.18 -36.03
CA GLU A 2 -10.33 -3.00 -34.89
C GLU A 2 -10.06 -2.08 -33.69
N ASN A 3 -10.83 -2.27 -32.62
CA ASN A 3 -10.69 -1.53 -31.38
C ASN A 3 -9.34 -1.97 -30.78
N LYS A 4 -8.29 -1.18 -30.99
CA LYS A 4 -6.94 -1.49 -30.51
C LYS A 4 -7.00 -1.54 -28.98
N LYS A 5 -6.90 -2.75 -28.39
CA LYS A 5 -6.90 -2.92 -26.94
C LYS A 5 -5.86 -1.98 -26.30
N ARG A 6 -6.28 -1.26 -25.27
CA ARG A 6 -5.42 -0.38 -24.47
C ARG A 6 -4.38 -1.19 -23.69
N ILE A 7 -3.32 -0.54 -23.24
CA ILE A 7 -2.21 -1.24 -22.60
C ILE A 7 -2.64 -1.97 -21.32
N LEU A 8 -3.49 -1.36 -20.48
CA LEU A 8 -4.03 -2.00 -19.28
C LEU A 8 -4.82 -3.28 -19.59
N GLN A 9 -5.56 -3.31 -20.71
CA GLN A 9 -6.32 -4.49 -21.13
C GLN A 9 -5.43 -5.67 -21.54
N LYS A 10 -4.12 -5.45 -21.67
CA LYS A 10 -3.13 -6.46 -22.06
C LYS A 10 -2.24 -6.89 -20.90
N MET A 11 -2.37 -6.26 -19.73
CA MET A 11 -1.56 -6.66 -18.58
C MET A 11 -1.97 -8.06 -18.12
N PRO A 12 -0.99 -8.98 -17.97
CA PRO A 12 -1.25 -10.27 -17.38
C PRO A 12 -1.50 -10.14 -15.87
N PRO A 13 -2.07 -11.16 -15.22
CA PRO A 13 -2.05 -11.27 -13.78
C PRO A 13 -0.61 -11.19 -13.25
N LEU A 14 -0.41 -10.50 -12.13
CA LEU A 14 0.90 -10.35 -11.52
C LEU A 14 1.29 -11.65 -10.81
N LYS A 15 2.53 -12.10 -11.03
CA LYS A 15 3.10 -13.25 -10.34
C LYS A 15 4.37 -12.84 -9.60
N ILE A 16 4.47 -13.17 -8.31
CA ILE A 16 5.62 -12.89 -7.45
C ILE A 16 6.11 -14.19 -6.83
N GLY A 17 7.24 -14.69 -7.28
CA GLY A 17 7.70 -16.02 -6.91
C GLY A 17 6.68 -17.09 -7.31
N ASN A 18 6.18 -17.84 -6.33
CA ASN A 18 5.13 -18.84 -6.49
C ASN A 18 3.70 -18.33 -6.20
N VAL A 19 3.54 -17.05 -5.86
CA VAL A 19 2.24 -16.43 -5.57
C VAL A 19 1.67 -15.77 -6.81
N GLU A 20 0.47 -16.17 -7.21
CA GLU A 20 -0.27 -15.59 -8.34
C GLU A 20 -1.38 -14.68 -7.82
N MET A 21 -1.38 -13.42 -8.24
CA MET A 21 -2.44 -12.47 -7.96
C MET A 21 -3.51 -12.53 -9.05
N PRO A 22 -4.80 -12.34 -8.71
CA PRO A 22 -5.89 -12.38 -9.69
C PRO A 22 -5.81 -11.22 -10.71
N ASN A 23 -5.09 -10.16 -10.39
CA ASN A 23 -4.89 -8.98 -11.23
C ASN A 23 -3.64 -8.20 -10.75
N PRO A 24 -3.13 -7.21 -11.53
CA PRO A 24 -1.90 -6.50 -11.20
C PRO A 24 -2.05 -5.34 -10.19
N LEU A 25 -3.22 -5.16 -9.57
CA LEU A 25 -3.48 -4.04 -8.66
C LEU A 25 -3.08 -4.36 -7.23
N VAL A 26 -2.30 -3.50 -6.61
CA VAL A 26 -1.73 -3.70 -5.28
C VAL A 26 -2.14 -2.55 -4.36
N LEU A 27 -2.69 -2.85 -3.18
CA LEU A 27 -2.89 -1.84 -2.13
C LEU A 27 -1.55 -1.57 -1.44
N ALA A 28 -1.11 -0.31 -1.43
CA ALA A 28 0.14 0.09 -0.78
C ALA A 28 0.07 0.00 0.76
N PRO A 29 1.17 -0.34 1.45
CA PRO A 29 1.25 -0.24 2.90
C PRO A 29 1.27 1.24 3.34
N MET A 30 0.31 1.64 4.16
CA MET A 30 0.18 3.02 4.66
C MET A 30 -0.11 3.00 6.17
N ALA A 31 0.90 3.40 6.97
CA ALA A 31 0.80 3.40 8.43
C ALA A 31 -0.39 4.24 8.93
N GLY A 32 -1.23 3.65 9.77
CA GLY A 32 -2.46 4.22 10.28
C GLY A 32 -3.61 4.27 9.27
N VAL A 33 -3.47 3.73 8.07
CA VAL A 33 -4.51 3.75 7.01
C VAL A 33 -4.90 2.34 6.59
N THR A 34 -3.92 1.49 6.25
CA THR A 34 -4.16 0.13 5.75
C THR A 34 -4.22 -0.89 6.90
N ASP A 35 -5.02 -0.58 7.91
CA ASP A 35 -5.42 -1.51 8.96
C ASP A 35 -6.41 -2.57 8.43
N LEU A 36 -6.67 -3.59 9.24
CA LEU A 36 -7.49 -4.72 8.83
C LEU A 36 -8.84 -4.33 8.20
N PRO A 37 -9.66 -3.46 8.81
CA PRO A 37 -10.93 -3.05 8.20
C PRO A 37 -10.78 -2.44 6.81
N PHE A 38 -9.83 -1.53 6.62
CA PHE A 38 -9.63 -0.87 5.33
C PHE A 38 -9.07 -1.84 4.27
N ARG A 39 -8.19 -2.76 4.67
CA ARG A 39 -7.65 -3.79 3.76
C ARG A 39 -8.74 -4.69 3.22
N VAL A 40 -9.64 -5.18 4.10
CA VAL A 40 -10.80 -6.02 3.72
C VAL A 40 -11.68 -5.28 2.72
N LEU A 41 -12.00 -4.00 2.96
CA LEU A 41 -12.80 -3.20 2.03
C LEU A 41 -12.11 -3.04 0.66
N CYS A 42 -10.80 -2.81 0.61
CA CYS A 42 -10.06 -2.73 -0.65
C CYS A 42 -10.01 -4.09 -1.37
N LYS A 43 -9.87 -5.19 -0.62
CA LYS A 43 -9.88 -6.54 -1.19
C LYS A 43 -11.22 -6.87 -1.85
N GLU A 44 -12.32 -6.57 -1.20
CA GLU A 44 -13.67 -6.75 -1.74
C GLU A 44 -13.92 -5.90 -3.00
N GLN A 45 -13.26 -4.76 -3.11
CA GLN A 45 -13.30 -3.94 -4.32
C GLN A 45 -12.32 -4.40 -5.41
N GLY A 46 -11.62 -5.52 -5.20
CA GLY A 46 -10.83 -6.18 -6.23
C GLY A 46 -9.33 -5.91 -6.19
N ALA A 47 -8.76 -5.42 -5.08
CA ALA A 47 -7.31 -5.36 -4.94
C ALA A 47 -6.70 -6.76 -5.11
N GLY A 48 -5.76 -6.92 -6.04
CA GLY A 48 -5.13 -8.20 -6.35
C GLY A 48 -4.19 -8.67 -5.23
N LEU A 49 -3.39 -7.76 -4.68
CA LEU A 49 -2.53 -7.98 -3.51
C LEU A 49 -2.80 -6.93 -2.45
N ILE A 50 -2.93 -7.37 -1.21
CA ILE A 50 -3.04 -6.50 -0.03
C ILE A 50 -1.67 -6.39 0.64
N CYS A 51 -1.17 -5.14 0.85
CA CYS A 51 0.00 -4.93 1.69
C CYS A 51 -0.41 -4.38 3.06
N MET A 52 0.03 -5.06 4.11
CA MET A 52 -0.23 -4.67 5.49
C MET A 52 0.61 -3.45 5.89
N GLU A 53 0.26 -2.80 6.98
CA GLU A 53 1.10 -1.77 7.59
C GLU A 53 2.47 -2.33 7.97
N MET A 54 3.49 -1.47 7.96
CA MET A 54 4.84 -1.90 8.31
C MET A 54 4.97 -2.21 9.81
N VAL A 55 5.61 -3.33 10.13
CA VAL A 55 5.83 -3.83 11.49
C VAL A 55 7.32 -3.80 11.82
N SER A 56 7.66 -3.29 13.00
CA SER A 56 9.06 -3.25 13.45
C SER A 56 9.55 -4.63 13.85
N ALA A 57 10.64 -5.09 13.23
CA ALA A 57 11.29 -6.35 13.64
C ALA A 57 11.72 -6.32 15.11
N LYS A 58 12.26 -5.19 15.60
CA LYS A 58 12.59 -5.00 17.03
C LYS A 58 11.36 -5.07 17.93
N ALA A 59 10.21 -4.52 17.49
CA ALA A 59 8.99 -4.58 18.29
C ALA A 59 8.46 -6.03 18.43
N ILE A 60 8.61 -6.86 17.41
CA ILE A 60 8.31 -8.30 17.48
C ILE A 60 9.29 -8.99 18.43
N LEU A 61 10.61 -8.73 18.30
CA LEU A 61 11.65 -9.31 19.16
C LEU A 61 11.37 -9.06 20.65
N TYR A 62 10.96 -7.83 20.99
CA TYR A 62 10.64 -7.42 22.35
C TYR A 62 9.18 -7.71 22.78
N LYS A 63 8.41 -8.48 21.98
CA LYS A 63 7.04 -8.91 22.27
C LYS A 63 6.11 -7.74 22.61
N ASN A 64 6.19 -6.66 21.87
CA ASN A 64 5.29 -5.52 22.05
C ASN A 64 3.85 -5.95 21.71
N LYS A 65 2.93 -5.79 22.67
CA LYS A 65 1.54 -6.25 22.55
C LYS A 65 0.78 -5.67 21.33
N ASN A 66 1.01 -4.40 21.01
CA ASN A 66 0.34 -3.74 19.88
C ASN A 66 0.82 -4.28 18.52
N THR A 67 1.93 -5.01 18.48
CA THR A 67 2.50 -5.56 17.25
C THR A 67 1.70 -6.75 16.73
N GLU A 68 1.12 -7.55 17.63
CA GLU A 68 0.29 -8.70 17.25
C GLU A 68 -0.97 -8.26 16.49
N ASP A 69 -1.64 -7.21 16.96
CA ASP A 69 -2.83 -6.67 16.30
C ASP A 69 -2.52 -6.21 14.85
N LEU A 70 -1.34 -5.57 14.66
CA LEU A 70 -0.90 -5.14 13.33
C LEU A 70 -0.67 -6.31 12.35
N MET A 71 -0.39 -7.52 12.88
CA MET A 71 -0.15 -8.73 12.08
C MET A 71 -1.39 -9.61 11.90
N THR A 72 -2.56 -9.14 12.33
CA THR A 72 -3.83 -9.84 12.12
C THR A 72 -4.21 -9.85 10.65
N ILE A 73 -4.59 -11.02 10.14
CA ILE A 73 -4.97 -11.26 8.74
C ILE A 73 -6.36 -11.89 8.73
N ASP A 74 -7.25 -11.35 7.91
CA ASP A 74 -8.53 -11.98 7.61
C ASP A 74 -8.36 -13.03 6.49
N PRO A 75 -8.97 -14.22 6.59
CA PRO A 75 -8.87 -15.24 5.54
C PRO A 75 -9.29 -14.77 4.14
N GLY A 76 -10.13 -13.75 4.04
CA GLY A 76 -10.58 -13.17 2.78
C GLY A 76 -9.57 -12.22 2.11
N GLU A 77 -8.47 -11.85 2.80
CA GLU A 77 -7.49 -10.88 2.26
C GLU A 77 -6.47 -11.49 1.27
N HIS A 78 -6.35 -12.81 1.21
CA HIS A 78 -5.33 -13.48 0.38
C HIS A 78 -5.46 -13.17 -1.13
N PRO A 79 -4.33 -13.01 -1.83
CA PRO A 79 -2.96 -12.96 -1.30
C PRO A 79 -2.68 -11.66 -0.54
N VAL A 80 -1.90 -11.79 0.55
CA VAL A 80 -1.55 -10.69 1.44
C VAL A 80 -0.05 -10.69 1.75
N SER A 81 0.58 -9.49 1.79
CA SER A 81 1.97 -9.33 2.19
C SER A 81 2.10 -8.68 3.56
N LEU A 82 2.95 -9.26 4.41
CA LEU A 82 3.34 -8.70 5.69
C LEU A 82 4.62 -7.91 5.52
N GLN A 83 4.61 -6.61 5.87
CA GLN A 83 5.75 -5.74 5.70
C GLN A 83 6.54 -5.54 6.99
N LEU A 84 7.83 -5.93 6.99
CA LEU A 84 8.77 -5.64 8.07
C LEU A 84 9.56 -4.37 7.81
N PHE A 85 10.01 -3.71 8.88
CA PHE A 85 11.06 -2.70 8.83
C PHE A 85 12.06 -2.85 9.98
N GLY A 86 13.28 -2.39 9.74
CA GLY A 86 14.40 -2.45 10.66
C GLY A 86 15.70 -2.10 9.94
N SER A 87 16.83 -2.12 10.67
CA SER A 87 18.17 -1.85 10.12
C SER A 87 19.23 -2.87 10.53
N ASP A 88 18.87 -3.88 11.33
CA ASP A 88 19.77 -4.92 11.80
C ASP A 88 19.57 -6.21 11.01
N PRO A 89 20.59 -6.70 10.25
CA PRO A 89 20.46 -7.89 9.41
C PRO A 89 20.19 -9.18 10.22
N GLU A 90 20.75 -9.32 11.42
CA GLU A 90 20.57 -10.52 12.25
C GLU A 90 19.16 -10.58 12.82
N ILE A 91 18.69 -9.44 13.38
CA ILE A 91 17.32 -9.34 13.91
C ILE A 91 16.29 -9.56 12.78
N LEU A 92 16.50 -8.95 11.60
CA LEU A 92 15.56 -9.11 10.48
C LEU A 92 15.51 -10.55 9.97
N GLY A 93 16.63 -11.23 9.84
CA GLY A 93 16.66 -12.66 9.50
C GLY A 93 16.00 -13.55 10.56
N GLN A 94 16.29 -13.32 11.83
CA GLN A 94 15.68 -14.05 12.95
C GLN A 94 14.15 -13.86 12.97
N ILE A 95 13.68 -12.63 12.84
CA ILE A 95 12.25 -12.32 12.88
C ILE A 95 11.54 -12.85 11.62
N ALA A 96 12.16 -12.75 10.45
CA ALA A 96 11.62 -13.33 9.23
C ALA A 96 11.35 -14.84 9.40
N ALA A 97 12.33 -15.61 9.92
CA ALA A 97 12.16 -17.02 10.21
C ALA A 97 11.07 -17.27 11.27
N GLN A 98 11.03 -16.47 12.33
CA GLN A 98 10.05 -16.61 13.42
C GLN A 98 8.60 -16.45 12.96
N ILE A 99 8.36 -15.55 11.99
CA ILE A 99 6.99 -15.22 11.53
C ILE A 99 6.58 -16.00 10.27
N GLU A 100 7.45 -16.84 9.68
CA GLU A 100 7.18 -17.53 8.42
C GLU A 100 5.92 -18.38 8.43
N GLU A 101 5.60 -19.01 9.57
CA GLU A 101 4.42 -19.85 9.73
C GLU A 101 3.10 -19.06 9.84
N ARG A 102 3.16 -17.73 9.92
CA ARG A 102 1.94 -16.89 9.89
C ARG A 102 1.28 -16.93 8.51
N PRO A 103 -0.05 -16.68 8.43
CA PRO A 103 -0.82 -16.86 7.21
C PRO A 103 -0.68 -15.70 6.20
N PHE A 104 0.50 -15.09 6.05
CA PHE A 104 0.78 -14.19 4.94
C PHE A 104 1.39 -14.97 3.76
N ASP A 105 1.25 -14.44 2.53
CA ASP A 105 1.75 -15.10 1.33
C ASP A 105 3.13 -14.59 0.91
N ILE A 106 3.43 -13.31 1.16
CA ILE A 106 4.66 -12.62 0.75
C ILE A 106 5.22 -11.87 1.97
N LEU A 107 6.54 -12.00 2.18
CA LEU A 107 7.26 -11.17 3.14
C LEU A 107 7.78 -9.92 2.44
N ASP A 108 7.29 -8.74 2.80
CA ASP A 108 7.73 -7.47 2.23
C ASP A 108 8.67 -6.71 3.18
N PHE A 109 9.61 -5.98 2.63
CA PHE A 109 10.57 -5.18 3.41
C PHE A 109 10.48 -3.69 3.06
N ASN A 110 10.33 -2.85 4.09
CA ASN A 110 10.20 -1.42 3.92
C ASN A 110 11.56 -0.71 3.84
N MET A 111 11.86 -0.17 2.67
CA MET A 111 12.99 0.73 2.43
C MET A 111 12.54 2.10 1.88
N GLY A 112 11.28 2.47 2.10
CA GLY A 112 10.69 3.69 1.54
C GLY A 112 10.06 4.66 2.54
N CYS A 113 9.89 4.29 3.81
CA CYS A 113 9.27 5.15 4.81
C CYS A 113 10.07 6.44 5.00
N PRO A 114 9.46 7.64 4.79
CA PRO A 114 10.16 8.92 4.89
C PRO A 114 10.08 9.56 6.27
N VAL A 115 9.31 8.96 7.19
CA VAL A 115 8.97 9.55 8.49
C VAL A 115 10.23 9.73 9.36
N PRO A 116 10.45 10.92 9.95
CA PRO A 116 11.67 11.21 10.73
C PRO A 116 11.97 10.18 11.82
N LYS A 117 10.95 9.71 12.55
CA LYS A 117 11.11 8.70 13.62
C LYS A 117 11.73 7.39 13.11
N VAL A 118 11.44 6.99 11.88
CA VAL A 118 12.00 5.78 11.23
C VAL A 118 13.39 6.09 10.66
N VAL A 119 13.49 7.18 9.91
CA VAL A 119 14.72 7.58 9.21
C VAL A 119 15.87 7.89 10.18
N ASN A 120 15.60 8.54 11.32
CA ASN A 120 16.61 8.87 12.32
C ASN A 120 17.20 7.64 13.02
N ASN A 121 16.49 6.49 12.96
CA ASN A 121 16.98 5.19 13.43
C ASN A 121 17.75 4.41 12.36
N GLY A 122 18.03 5.00 11.20
CA GLY A 122 18.70 4.33 10.09
C GLY A 122 17.82 3.34 9.34
N GLU A 123 16.49 3.42 9.51
CA GLU A 123 15.50 2.51 8.96
C GLU A 123 14.72 3.14 7.80
N GLY A 124 13.91 2.34 7.11
CA GLY A 124 13.08 2.81 6.00
C GLY A 124 13.93 3.40 4.87
N SER A 125 13.61 4.61 4.41
CA SER A 125 14.35 5.25 3.31
C SER A 125 15.80 5.64 3.62
N ALA A 126 16.20 5.64 4.90
CA ALA A 126 17.61 5.86 5.27
C ALA A 126 18.52 4.74 4.76
N LEU A 127 18.01 3.52 4.64
CA LEU A 127 18.75 2.36 4.12
C LEU A 127 19.24 2.57 2.68
N MET A 128 18.54 3.35 1.88
CA MET A 128 18.97 3.65 0.51
C MET A 128 20.32 4.38 0.42
N LYS A 129 20.84 4.93 1.53
CA LYS A 129 22.17 5.55 1.60
C LYS A 129 23.31 4.55 1.80
N ASP A 130 22.99 3.30 2.15
CA ASP A 130 23.99 2.25 2.42
C ASP A 130 23.66 0.95 1.66
N PRO A 131 24.06 0.86 0.38
CA PRO A 131 23.85 -0.34 -0.44
C PRO A 131 24.47 -1.62 0.15
N HIS A 132 25.56 -1.51 0.91
CA HIS A 132 26.20 -2.65 1.56
C HIS A 132 25.35 -3.21 2.70
N LEU A 133 24.75 -2.34 3.51
CA LEU A 133 23.83 -2.74 4.56
C LEU A 133 22.55 -3.35 3.97
N VAL A 134 22.03 -2.77 2.88
CA VAL A 134 20.87 -3.32 2.15
C VAL A 134 21.14 -4.76 1.72
N ARG A 135 22.29 -5.04 1.09
CA ARG A 135 22.68 -6.40 0.67
C ARG A 135 22.70 -7.38 1.86
N LYS A 136 23.28 -6.97 3.00
CA LYS A 136 23.32 -7.81 4.21
C LYS A 136 21.94 -8.13 4.74
N ILE A 137 21.10 -7.12 4.89
CA ILE A 137 19.72 -7.26 5.40
C ILE A 137 18.91 -8.20 4.50
N VAL A 138 18.85 -7.88 3.22
CA VAL A 138 17.98 -8.61 2.28
C VAL A 138 18.46 -10.05 2.10
N THR A 139 19.78 -10.27 2.02
CA THR A 139 20.33 -11.64 1.99
C THR A 139 19.96 -12.45 3.22
N SER A 140 19.99 -11.81 4.41
CA SER A 140 19.59 -12.48 5.68
C SER A 140 18.11 -12.87 5.63
N MET A 141 17.22 -11.96 5.21
CA MET A 141 15.78 -12.22 5.12
C MET A 141 15.45 -13.31 4.08
N VAL A 142 16.00 -13.22 2.85
CA VAL A 142 15.74 -14.18 1.78
C VAL A 142 16.20 -15.60 2.17
N LYS A 143 17.33 -15.73 2.87
CA LYS A 143 17.82 -17.03 3.37
C LYS A 143 16.99 -17.60 4.51
N ALA A 144 16.28 -16.76 5.24
CA ALA A 144 15.56 -17.14 6.43
C ALA A 144 14.17 -17.73 6.16
N VAL A 145 13.58 -17.48 4.97
CA VAL A 145 12.20 -17.87 4.64
C VAL A 145 12.12 -18.58 3.29
N LYS A 146 11.07 -19.38 3.11
CA LYS A 146 10.70 -20.03 1.84
C LYS A 146 9.72 -19.20 1.04
N LYS A 147 8.94 -18.34 1.73
CA LYS A 147 8.00 -17.44 1.09
C LYS A 147 8.73 -16.39 0.25
N PRO A 148 8.12 -15.90 -0.86
CA PRO A 148 8.73 -14.83 -1.64
C PRO A 148 9.01 -13.60 -0.78
N VAL A 149 10.21 -13.01 -0.95
CA VAL A 149 10.57 -11.74 -0.32
C VAL A 149 10.46 -10.64 -1.36
N THR A 150 9.75 -9.55 -1.03
CA THR A 150 9.67 -8.33 -1.84
C THR A 150 10.24 -7.15 -1.09
N VAL A 151 10.58 -6.08 -1.80
CA VAL A 151 11.10 -4.85 -1.19
C VAL A 151 10.40 -3.63 -1.77
N LYS A 152 9.96 -2.72 -0.90
CA LYS A 152 9.40 -1.44 -1.31
C LYS A 152 10.41 -0.32 -1.11
N ILE A 153 10.79 0.35 -2.20
CA ILE A 153 11.80 1.43 -2.23
C ILE A 153 11.21 2.77 -2.69
N ARG A 154 11.99 3.83 -2.56
CA ARG A 154 11.80 5.13 -3.21
C ARG A 154 12.82 5.35 -4.33
N LYS A 155 12.68 6.48 -5.08
CA LYS A 155 13.65 6.94 -6.08
C LYS A 155 15.07 7.06 -5.50
N GLY A 156 15.16 7.49 -4.25
CA GLY A 156 16.38 7.72 -3.50
C GLY A 156 16.11 8.47 -2.20
N PHE A 157 17.16 8.85 -1.48
CA PHE A 157 17.03 9.66 -0.26
C PHE A 157 16.71 11.13 -0.61
N ASN A 158 17.45 11.72 -1.54
CA ASN A 158 17.22 13.03 -2.15
C ASN A 158 17.53 12.96 -3.65
N GLU A 159 17.41 14.06 -4.38
CA GLU A 159 17.65 14.08 -5.83
C GLU A 159 19.12 13.79 -6.19
N GLU A 160 20.07 14.31 -5.39
CA GLU A 160 21.50 14.12 -5.61
C GLU A 160 21.96 12.68 -5.36
N SER A 161 21.19 11.92 -4.56
CA SER A 161 21.47 10.52 -4.23
C SER A 161 20.36 9.57 -4.74
N ALA A 162 19.75 9.90 -5.88
CA ALA A 162 18.76 9.04 -6.52
C ALA A 162 19.42 7.76 -7.06
N ASN A 163 19.22 6.64 -6.38
CA ASN A 163 19.92 5.37 -6.65
C ASN A 163 19.02 4.13 -6.76
N ALA A 164 17.73 4.32 -7.07
CA ALA A 164 16.78 3.20 -7.15
C ALA A 164 17.23 2.10 -8.11
N VAL A 165 17.88 2.43 -9.23
CA VAL A 165 18.36 1.45 -10.21
C VAL A 165 19.49 0.58 -9.62
N GLU A 166 20.45 1.19 -8.92
CA GLU A 166 21.52 0.49 -8.24
C GLU A 166 20.97 -0.45 -7.17
N ILE A 167 20.09 0.07 -6.32
CA ILE A 167 19.43 -0.71 -5.26
C ILE A 167 18.64 -1.87 -5.85
N ALA A 168 17.89 -1.65 -6.94
CA ALA A 168 17.11 -2.71 -7.59
C ALA A 168 17.96 -3.88 -8.07
N LYS A 169 19.12 -3.62 -8.67
CA LYS A 169 20.08 -4.66 -9.07
C LYS A 169 20.62 -5.45 -7.87
N ILE A 170 20.93 -4.74 -6.77
CA ILE A 170 21.38 -5.40 -5.54
C ILE A 170 20.28 -6.31 -4.98
N LEU A 171 19.02 -5.86 -4.98
CA LEU A 171 17.88 -6.63 -4.51
C LEU A 171 17.66 -7.89 -5.34
N GLU A 172 17.72 -7.79 -6.67
CA GLU A 172 17.63 -8.93 -7.59
C GLU A 172 18.76 -9.93 -7.33
N ASP A 173 20.02 -9.46 -7.23
CA ASP A 173 21.18 -10.30 -6.89
C ASP A 173 21.02 -11.04 -5.56
N CYS A 174 20.29 -10.47 -4.59
CA CYS A 174 19.99 -11.09 -3.30
C CYS A 174 18.86 -12.12 -3.35
N GLY A 175 18.15 -12.26 -4.49
CA GLY A 175 17.06 -13.21 -4.67
C GLY A 175 15.69 -12.65 -4.26
N VAL A 176 15.49 -11.32 -4.28
CA VAL A 176 14.19 -10.68 -4.11
C VAL A 176 13.25 -11.05 -5.26
N ALA A 177 12.01 -11.37 -4.95
CA ALA A 177 11.04 -11.87 -5.92
C ALA A 177 10.29 -10.77 -6.70
N ALA A 178 10.20 -9.55 -6.16
CA ALA A 178 9.67 -8.36 -6.83
C ALA A 178 10.04 -7.07 -6.08
N ILE A 179 9.99 -5.94 -6.77
CA ILE A 179 10.34 -4.62 -6.19
C ILE A 179 9.19 -3.63 -6.45
N ALA A 180 8.69 -2.98 -5.40
CA ALA A 180 7.77 -1.86 -5.54
C ALA A 180 8.54 -0.52 -5.46
N VAL A 181 8.40 0.32 -6.50
CA VAL A 181 9.16 1.57 -6.63
C VAL A 181 8.24 2.78 -6.55
N HIS A 182 8.38 3.59 -5.51
CA HIS A 182 7.73 4.90 -5.44
C HIS A 182 8.63 5.95 -6.11
N GLY A 183 8.10 6.62 -7.14
CA GLY A 183 8.83 7.59 -7.95
C GLY A 183 9.16 8.92 -7.25
N ARG A 184 9.14 9.01 -5.93
CA ARG A 184 9.57 10.17 -5.14
C ARG A 184 10.76 9.84 -4.28
N THR A 185 11.63 10.84 -4.03
CA THR A 185 12.67 10.73 -3.02
C THR A 185 12.09 10.82 -1.59
N ARG A 186 12.90 10.47 -0.59
CA ARG A 186 12.54 10.69 0.82
C ARG A 186 12.34 12.19 1.10
N ALA A 187 13.21 13.05 0.56
CA ALA A 187 13.13 14.49 0.78
C ALA A 187 11.84 15.12 0.24
N GLN A 188 11.33 14.65 -0.89
CA GLN A 188 10.05 15.08 -1.43
C GLN A 188 8.86 14.69 -0.54
N PHE A 189 8.96 13.64 0.26
CA PHE A 189 7.87 13.08 1.04
C PHE A 189 6.66 12.74 0.15
N TYR A 190 5.71 13.67 -0.03
CA TYR A 190 4.58 13.60 -0.96
C TYR A 190 4.45 14.83 -1.87
N SER A 191 5.39 15.78 -1.79
CA SER A 191 5.35 16.99 -2.62
C SER A 191 5.72 16.71 -4.07
N GLY A 192 5.31 17.60 -4.97
CA GLY A 192 5.55 17.51 -6.41
C GLY A 192 4.88 16.29 -7.05
N LYS A 193 5.39 15.85 -8.19
CA LYS A 193 4.93 14.65 -8.92
C LYS A 193 5.90 13.49 -8.70
N ALA A 194 5.36 12.26 -8.76
CA ALA A 194 6.19 11.06 -8.83
C ALA A 194 6.93 11.03 -10.18
N ASP A 195 8.22 10.75 -10.13
CA ASP A 195 9.04 10.54 -11.31
C ASP A 195 8.82 9.11 -11.82
N TRP A 196 8.06 8.96 -12.87
CA TRP A 196 7.80 7.66 -13.48
C TRP A 196 8.96 7.17 -14.36
N ASP A 197 9.87 8.07 -14.80
CA ASP A 197 11.06 7.66 -15.54
C ASP A 197 11.98 6.79 -14.70
N ILE A 198 12.12 7.07 -13.41
CA ILE A 198 12.93 6.19 -12.53
C ILE A 198 12.32 4.79 -12.42
N ILE A 199 10.97 4.65 -12.44
CA ILE A 199 10.30 3.34 -12.41
C ILE A 199 10.60 2.59 -13.71
N ARG A 200 10.51 3.26 -14.87
CA ARG A 200 10.89 2.70 -16.17
C ARG A 200 12.34 2.21 -16.17
N ARG A 201 13.27 3.05 -15.71
CA ARG A 201 14.71 2.71 -15.64
C ARG A 201 14.99 1.51 -14.71
N VAL A 202 14.26 1.39 -13.61
CA VAL A 202 14.33 0.20 -12.75
C VAL A 202 13.81 -1.02 -13.51
N LYS A 203 12.64 -0.92 -14.18
CA LYS A 203 12.05 -2.02 -14.97
C LYS A 203 12.99 -2.50 -16.07
N GLU A 204 13.70 -1.60 -16.74
CA GLU A 204 14.68 -1.93 -17.77
C GLU A 204 15.97 -2.56 -17.20
N ALA A 205 16.26 -2.38 -15.92
CA ALA A 205 17.50 -2.78 -15.30
C ALA A 205 17.46 -4.14 -14.60
N VAL A 206 16.25 -4.69 -14.33
CA VAL A 206 16.04 -5.97 -13.63
C VAL A 206 15.06 -6.85 -14.39
N SER A 207 15.15 -8.17 -14.16
CA SER A 207 14.27 -9.17 -14.78
C SER A 207 13.07 -9.54 -13.91
N ILE A 208 13.16 -9.31 -12.60
CA ILE A 208 12.08 -9.56 -11.65
C ILE A 208 10.95 -8.55 -11.81
N PRO A 209 9.70 -8.88 -11.41
CA PRO A 209 8.57 -7.96 -11.49
C PRO A 209 8.83 -6.63 -10.77
N VAL A 210 8.46 -5.52 -11.44
CA VAL A 210 8.51 -4.17 -10.90
C VAL A 210 7.09 -3.63 -10.74
N ILE A 211 6.74 -3.20 -9.55
CA ILE A 211 5.44 -2.63 -9.20
C ILE A 211 5.59 -1.11 -9.12
N GLY A 212 4.97 -0.39 -10.06
CA GLY A 212 4.99 1.07 -10.10
C GLY A 212 4.10 1.69 -9.04
N ASN A 213 4.61 2.72 -8.34
CA ASN A 213 3.87 3.43 -7.29
C ASN A 213 4.05 4.94 -7.39
N GLY A 214 2.96 5.67 -7.23
CA GLY A 214 2.91 7.14 -7.15
C GLY A 214 1.93 7.76 -8.13
N ASP A 215 1.07 8.63 -7.60
CA ASP A 215 0.11 9.48 -8.32
C ASP A 215 -0.94 8.74 -9.17
N VAL A 216 -1.21 7.48 -8.87
CA VAL A 216 -2.37 6.75 -9.43
C VAL A 216 -3.61 7.09 -8.60
N THR A 217 -4.58 7.75 -9.22
CA THR A 217 -5.83 8.24 -8.61
C THR A 217 -7.08 7.80 -9.35
N ASP A 218 -6.94 7.22 -10.54
CA ASP A 218 -8.01 6.74 -11.41
C ASP A 218 -7.46 5.77 -12.48
N ALA A 219 -8.34 5.27 -13.35
CA ALA A 219 -7.96 4.36 -14.43
C ALA A 219 -7.04 5.02 -15.47
N ALA A 220 -7.23 6.31 -15.76
CA ALA A 220 -6.41 7.03 -16.74
C ALA A 220 -4.96 7.18 -16.26
N SER A 221 -4.76 7.54 -14.99
CA SER A 221 -3.43 7.62 -14.39
C SER A 221 -2.78 6.24 -14.21
N ALA A 222 -3.57 5.18 -13.98
CA ALA A 222 -3.08 3.81 -13.97
C ALA A 222 -2.57 3.39 -15.37
N GLU A 223 -3.32 3.69 -16.43
CA GLU A 223 -2.90 3.43 -17.82
C GLU A 223 -1.64 4.21 -18.16
N ALA A 224 -1.60 5.50 -17.86
CA ALA A 224 -0.44 6.35 -18.14
C ALA A 224 0.83 5.86 -17.40
N LEU A 225 0.70 5.39 -16.16
CA LEU A 225 1.82 4.79 -15.43
C LEU A 225 2.39 3.59 -16.18
N VAL A 226 1.54 2.65 -16.61
CA VAL A 226 1.98 1.44 -17.32
C VAL A 226 2.56 1.78 -18.68
N GLU A 227 1.93 2.70 -19.44
CA GLU A 227 2.44 3.16 -20.75
C GLU A 227 3.85 3.76 -20.66
N GLN A 228 4.08 4.57 -19.63
CA GLN A 228 5.36 5.27 -19.46
C GLN A 228 6.46 4.40 -18.85
N THR A 229 6.09 3.39 -18.04
CA THR A 229 7.07 2.65 -17.26
C THR A 229 7.25 1.20 -17.68
N GLY A 230 6.25 0.59 -18.31
CA GLY A 230 6.23 -0.84 -18.58
C GLY A 230 6.22 -1.73 -17.32
N CYS A 231 5.83 -1.17 -16.16
CA CYS A 231 5.78 -1.93 -14.91
C CYS A 231 4.78 -3.10 -14.96
N ASP A 232 5.03 -4.14 -14.15
CA ASP A 232 4.25 -5.39 -14.15
C ASP A 232 3.05 -5.32 -13.20
N GLY A 233 3.08 -4.40 -12.24
CA GLY A 233 2.00 -4.17 -11.28
C GLY A 233 1.83 -2.69 -10.94
N ILE A 234 0.66 -2.33 -10.43
CA ILE A 234 0.27 -0.97 -10.08
C ILE A 234 -0.04 -0.90 -8.60
N MET A 235 0.80 -0.21 -7.82
CA MET A 235 0.58 -0.02 -6.39
C MET A 235 -0.11 1.31 -6.12
N ILE A 236 -1.26 1.25 -5.46
CA ILE A 236 -2.13 2.37 -5.15
C ILE A 236 -2.05 2.68 -3.67
N GLY A 237 -1.62 3.89 -3.32
CA GLY A 237 -1.60 4.41 -1.95
C GLY A 237 -2.72 5.43 -1.75
N ARG A 238 -2.38 6.72 -1.69
CA ARG A 238 -3.32 7.82 -1.42
C ARG A 238 -4.56 7.86 -2.33
N GLY A 239 -4.47 7.31 -3.55
CA GLY A 239 -5.62 7.19 -4.44
C GLY A 239 -6.74 6.28 -3.90
N ALA A 240 -6.42 5.39 -2.95
CA ALA A 240 -7.40 4.54 -2.26
C ALA A 240 -7.98 5.19 -0.98
N GLU A 241 -7.36 6.25 -0.44
CA GLU A 241 -7.86 6.93 0.76
C GLU A 241 -9.26 7.49 0.53
N GLY A 242 -10.26 6.97 1.26
CA GLY A 242 -11.66 7.32 1.06
C GLY A 242 -12.25 6.85 -0.29
N ASN A 243 -11.52 6.03 -1.03
CA ASN A 243 -11.93 5.51 -2.35
C ASN A 243 -11.49 4.06 -2.56
N PRO A 244 -11.94 3.08 -1.76
CA PRO A 244 -11.63 1.69 -2.00
C PRO A 244 -12.12 1.20 -3.37
N TRP A 245 -13.14 1.84 -3.96
CA TRP A 245 -13.67 1.52 -5.29
C TRP A 245 -12.67 1.73 -6.43
N ILE A 246 -11.54 2.41 -6.20
CA ILE A 246 -10.51 2.64 -7.23
C ILE A 246 -10.06 1.33 -7.88
N PHE A 247 -9.98 0.24 -7.10
CA PHE A 247 -9.63 -1.08 -7.62
C PHE A 247 -10.69 -1.58 -8.61
N LYS A 248 -11.97 -1.56 -8.23
CA LYS A 248 -13.09 -1.94 -9.11
C LYS A 248 -13.16 -1.06 -10.35
N GLN A 249 -12.92 0.24 -10.21
CA GLN A 249 -12.94 1.18 -11.33
C GLN A 249 -11.83 0.88 -12.34
N ILE A 250 -10.61 0.60 -11.88
CA ILE A 250 -9.49 0.25 -12.76
C ILE A 250 -9.73 -1.12 -13.39
N LEU A 251 -10.21 -2.13 -12.64
CA LEU A 251 -10.52 -3.44 -13.19
C LEU A 251 -11.58 -3.38 -14.29
N HIS A 252 -12.67 -2.64 -14.06
CA HIS A 252 -13.68 -2.44 -15.07
C HIS A 252 -13.10 -1.82 -16.34
N TYR A 253 -12.25 -0.81 -16.19
CA TYR A 253 -11.56 -0.19 -17.32
C TYR A 253 -10.60 -1.16 -18.03
N MET A 254 -9.90 -2.02 -17.28
CA MET A 254 -9.07 -3.09 -17.86
C MET A 254 -9.89 -4.08 -18.68
N GLU A 255 -11.09 -4.40 -18.25
CA GLU A 255 -11.99 -5.35 -18.94
C GLU A 255 -12.65 -4.73 -20.16
N THR A 256 -13.22 -3.54 -20.02
CA THR A 256 -14.13 -2.95 -21.00
C THR A 256 -13.54 -1.79 -21.79
N GLY A 257 -12.53 -1.10 -21.25
CA GLY A 257 -12.02 0.18 -21.74
C GLY A 257 -12.92 1.38 -21.37
N GLU A 258 -13.95 1.17 -20.55
CA GLU A 258 -14.89 2.20 -20.11
C GLU A 258 -14.66 2.56 -18.65
N THR A 259 -14.90 3.82 -18.29
CA THR A 259 -14.80 4.31 -16.91
C THR A 259 -16.11 4.11 -16.16
N LEU A 260 -16.04 3.58 -14.94
CA LEU A 260 -17.18 3.57 -14.03
C LEU A 260 -17.44 4.96 -13.48
N ALA A 261 -18.71 5.25 -13.25
CA ALA A 261 -19.12 6.44 -12.53
C ALA A 261 -18.56 6.43 -11.09
N ARG A 262 -18.36 7.63 -10.54
CA ARG A 262 -18.03 7.78 -9.12
C ARG A 262 -19.18 7.25 -8.27
N PRO A 263 -18.89 6.62 -7.09
CA PRO A 263 -19.95 6.23 -6.16
C PRO A 263 -20.86 7.41 -5.77
N THR A 264 -22.14 7.15 -5.63
CA THR A 264 -23.14 8.12 -5.16
C THR A 264 -22.87 8.48 -3.70
N GLN A 265 -23.44 9.60 -3.25
CA GLN A 265 -23.35 10.00 -1.84
C GLN A 265 -23.90 8.95 -0.88
N HIS A 266 -24.98 8.25 -1.29
CA HIS A 266 -25.56 7.14 -0.55
C HIS A 266 -24.58 5.96 -0.40
N GLU A 267 -23.98 5.51 -1.51
CA GLU A 267 -23.00 4.41 -1.49
C GLU A 267 -21.78 4.75 -0.63
N VAL A 268 -21.32 6.00 -0.69
CA VAL A 268 -20.20 6.48 0.15
C VAL A 268 -20.60 6.46 1.63
N LYS A 269 -21.82 6.91 1.98
CA LYS A 269 -22.34 6.85 3.37
C LYS A 269 -22.38 5.41 3.89
N GLU A 270 -22.94 4.49 3.12
CA GLU A 270 -23.05 3.08 3.53
C GLU A 270 -21.66 2.44 3.72
N MET A 271 -20.70 2.73 2.82
CA MET A 271 -19.32 2.27 2.96
C MET A 271 -18.67 2.84 4.23
N MET A 272 -18.84 4.13 4.52
CA MET A 272 -18.32 4.75 5.74
C MET A 272 -18.89 4.11 7.00
N LEU A 273 -20.21 3.84 7.03
CA LEU A 273 -20.85 3.17 8.17
C LEU A 273 -20.34 1.75 8.36
N ARG A 274 -20.19 1.01 7.25
CA ARG A 274 -19.60 -0.33 7.29
C ARG A 274 -18.16 -0.30 7.81
N HIS A 275 -17.33 0.59 7.27
CA HIS A 275 -15.95 0.77 7.72
C HIS A 275 -15.90 1.11 9.22
N ALA A 276 -16.77 2.02 9.68
CA ALA A 276 -16.83 2.41 11.09
C ALA A 276 -17.22 1.24 12.02
N ARG A 277 -18.21 0.41 11.60
CA ARG A 277 -18.59 -0.80 12.37
C ARG A 277 -17.43 -1.76 12.49
N MET A 278 -16.73 -2.04 11.39
CA MET A 278 -15.53 -2.90 11.38
C MET A 278 -14.41 -2.33 12.25
N GLN A 279 -14.18 -1.00 12.21
CA GLN A 279 -13.18 -0.34 13.06
C GLN A 279 -13.51 -0.45 14.55
N VAL A 280 -14.79 -0.25 14.91
CA VAL A 280 -15.26 -0.38 16.30
C VAL A 280 -15.12 -1.84 16.79
N GLU A 281 -15.45 -2.79 15.95
CA GLU A 281 -15.29 -4.22 16.26
C GLU A 281 -13.82 -4.60 16.45
N TYR A 282 -12.95 -4.12 15.57
CA TYR A 282 -11.52 -4.46 15.57
C TYR A 282 -10.71 -3.78 16.67
N LYS A 283 -10.99 -2.46 16.95
CA LYS A 283 -10.18 -1.64 17.87
C LYS A 283 -10.91 -1.17 19.11
N GLY A 284 -12.21 -1.49 19.23
CA GLY A 284 -13.10 -0.97 20.27
C GLY A 284 -13.64 0.43 19.96
N GLY A 285 -14.75 0.80 20.63
CA GLY A 285 -15.53 1.98 20.30
C GLY A 285 -14.75 3.29 20.27
N ALA A 286 -14.02 3.58 21.35
CA ALA A 286 -13.32 4.87 21.48
C ALA A 286 -12.16 5.05 20.47
N ILE A 287 -11.36 4.00 20.23
CA ILE A 287 -10.23 4.05 19.29
C ILE A 287 -10.75 4.00 17.86
N GLY A 288 -11.66 3.07 17.55
CA GLY A 288 -12.21 2.90 16.21
C GLY A 288 -12.86 4.16 15.67
N ILE A 289 -13.71 4.82 16.47
CA ILE A 289 -14.35 6.08 16.07
C ILE A 289 -13.33 7.20 15.89
N ARG A 290 -12.35 7.32 16.77
CA ARG A 290 -11.29 8.34 16.61
C ARG A 290 -10.50 8.16 15.33
N GLU A 291 -10.18 6.94 14.95
CA GLU A 291 -9.47 6.64 13.71
C GLU A 291 -10.34 6.85 12.46
N MET A 292 -11.65 6.61 12.56
CA MET A 292 -12.58 6.89 11.46
C MET A 292 -12.65 8.36 11.06
N ARG A 293 -12.33 9.31 11.94
CA ARG A 293 -12.40 10.75 11.66
C ARG A 293 -11.64 11.15 10.40
N LYS A 294 -10.42 10.63 10.21
CA LYS A 294 -9.62 10.87 8.99
C LYS A 294 -10.24 10.23 7.76
N HIS A 295 -10.75 8.99 7.90
CA HIS A 295 -11.38 8.28 6.78
C HIS A 295 -12.65 8.98 6.30
N VAL A 296 -13.49 9.48 7.23
CA VAL A 296 -14.69 10.28 6.88
C VAL A 296 -14.29 11.52 6.08
N ALA A 297 -13.22 12.22 6.49
CA ALA A 297 -12.73 13.37 5.76
C ALA A 297 -12.30 13.05 4.32
N TRP A 298 -11.68 11.89 4.11
CA TRP A 298 -11.28 11.41 2.78
C TRP A 298 -12.46 10.95 1.93
N TYR A 299 -13.35 10.11 2.48
CA TYR A 299 -14.54 9.62 1.78
C TYR A 299 -15.43 10.75 1.25
N THR A 300 -15.59 11.81 2.05
CA THR A 300 -16.48 12.93 1.72
C THR A 300 -15.86 14.02 0.85
N ALA A 301 -14.57 13.87 0.48
CA ALA A 301 -13.88 14.84 -0.35
C ALA A 301 -14.59 15.01 -1.71
N GLY A 302 -14.93 16.28 -2.05
CA GLY A 302 -15.59 16.62 -3.32
C GLY A 302 -17.09 16.36 -3.36
N PHE A 303 -17.74 15.94 -2.26
CA PHE A 303 -19.20 15.88 -2.17
C PHE A 303 -19.79 17.18 -1.60
N PRO A 304 -21.05 17.51 -1.93
CA PRO A 304 -21.77 18.65 -1.32
C PRO A 304 -21.80 18.54 0.21
N HIS A 305 -21.86 19.67 0.88
CA HIS A 305 -21.96 19.80 2.35
C HIS A 305 -20.84 19.12 3.17
N SER A 306 -19.82 18.55 2.53
CA SER A 306 -18.73 17.84 3.18
C SER A 306 -17.84 18.73 4.08
N ALA A 307 -17.80 20.04 3.84
CA ALA A 307 -17.03 20.97 4.67
C ALA A 307 -17.62 21.07 6.10
N LYS A 308 -18.95 21.12 6.23
CA LYS A 308 -19.65 21.12 7.52
C LYS A 308 -19.41 19.81 8.27
N LEU A 309 -19.51 18.68 7.57
CA LEU A 309 -19.23 17.36 8.12
C LEU A 309 -17.79 17.25 8.65
N ARG A 310 -16.80 17.66 7.85
CA ARG A 310 -15.37 17.64 8.26
C ARG A 310 -15.08 18.54 9.46
N ALA A 311 -15.77 19.67 9.59
CA ALA A 311 -15.62 20.53 10.77
C ALA A 311 -16.17 19.87 12.06
N ALA A 312 -17.26 19.12 11.94
CA ALA A 312 -17.95 18.52 13.08
C ALA A 312 -17.39 17.12 13.46
N ILE A 313 -16.74 16.40 12.54
CA ILE A 313 -16.34 15.01 12.75
C ILE A 313 -15.41 14.80 13.96
N ASN A 314 -14.61 15.80 14.32
CA ASN A 314 -13.70 15.71 15.47
C ASN A 314 -14.42 15.62 16.83
N GLN A 315 -15.69 15.95 16.89
CA GLN A 315 -16.53 15.87 18.10
C GLN A 315 -17.27 14.54 18.21
N VAL A 316 -17.19 13.67 17.19
CA VAL A 316 -17.89 12.39 17.18
C VAL A 316 -17.13 11.39 18.06
N GLU A 317 -17.84 10.80 19.04
CA GLU A 317 -17.27 9.88 20.03
C GLU A 317 -17.90 8.47 20.00
N SER A 318 -19.01 8.30 19.26
CA SER A 318 -19.71 7.03 19.18
C SER A 318 -20.14 6.70 17.75
N LEU A 319 -20.35 5.39 17.48
CA LEU A 319 -20.88 4.92 16.20
C LEU A 319 -22.26 5.51 15.92
N GLN A 320 -23.13 5.60 16.93
CA GLN A 320 -24.47 6.17 16.81
C GLN A 320 -24.42 7.67 16.41
N ALA A 321 -23.52 8.44 17.03
CA ALA A 321 -23.34 9.86 16.69
C ALA A 321 -22.80 10.02 15.27
N LEU A 322 -21.90 9.12 14.83
CA LEU A 322 -21.40 9.10 13.45
C LEU A 322 -22.54 8.79 12.46
N GLU A 323 -23.35 7.77 12.73
CA GLU A 323 -24.48 7.39 11.88
C GLU A 323 -25.50 8.53 11.75
N GLN A 324 -25.85 9.19 12.85
CA GLN A 324 -26.71 10.35 12.81
C GLN A 324 -26.13 11.48 11.94
N MET A 325 -24.86 11.81 12.13
CA MET A 325 -24.18 12.86 11.36
C MET A 325 -24.12 12.53 9.86
N LEU A 326 -23.88 11.28 9.49
CA LEU A 326 -23.85 10.85 8.09
C LEU A 326 -25.23 10.84 7.45
N ASN A 327 -26.28 10.50 8.19
CA ASN A 327 -27.67 10.60 7.74
C ASN A 327 -28.10 12.07 7.51
N GLU A 328 -27.66 13.00 8.36
CA GLU A 328 -27.87 14.43 8.16
C GLU A 328 -27.12 14.95 6.94
N TRP A 329 -25.86 14.53 6.76
CA TRP A 329 -25.06 14.89 5.58
C TRP A 329 -25.68 14.43 4.26
N GLU A 330 -26.29 13.24 4.22
CA GLU A 330 -26.95 12.73 3.03
C GLU A 330 -28.22 13.51 2.65
N ARG A 331 -28.93 14.04 3.65
CA ARG A 331 -30.18 14.81 3.44
C ARG A 331 -29.93 16.25 2.96
N GLY A 332 -28.70 16.79 3.12
CA GLY A 332 -28.32 18.17 2.82
C GLY A 332 -28.26 19.03 4.03
#